data_35f3e0c4a915c66cb5ccef0c2bf73240
#
_entry.id   35f3e0c4a915c66cb5ccef0c2bf73240
#
_cell.length_a   1.000
_cell.length_b   1.000
_cell.length_c   1.000
_cell.angle_alpha   90.00
_cell.angle_beta   90.00
_cell.angle_gamma   90.00
#
_symmetry.space_group_name_H-M   'P 1'
#
loop_
_entity.id
_entity.type
_entity.pdbx_description
1 polymer ?
#
loop_
_entity_poly.entity_id
_entity_poly.type
_entity_poly.pdbx_seq_one_letter_code
_entity_poly.pdbx_strand_id
1 'polypeptide(L)'
;TGGGKSLCYQLPALISKGTAIVISPLIALMKNQVDAMRNYSEDDSIAHFLNSSLTKNAIDQVKADVCDGKTKLLYVAPESLTKEENIEFLKTVDISFYAIDEAHCISEWGHDFRPEYRRIRPIINELGVKPVIALTATATPKVQHDIQKNLGMTNIAVFKSSFNRPNLYYEVRPKTKNIDREIIKFIKQQSGKSGIVYCLSRKKVEELAELLTVNNIKALPYHAGLDGATRSENQDAFLLEKVDVIVATIAFGMGIDKPDVRFVIHYDISKSLEGYYQETGR
;
A
#
# COMPACT_ATOMS: atom_id res chain seq x y z
N THR A 1 7.48 -5.09 2.95
CA THR A 1 6.38 -5.68 2.21
C THR A 1 6.31 -7.18 2.53
N GLY A 2 5.11 -7.77 2.60
CA GLY A 2 4.95 -9.21 2.90
C GLY A 2 5.28 -9.66 4.34
N GLY A 3 5.58 -8.75 5.24
CA GLY A 3 5.95 -9.06 6.63
C GLY A 3 4.78 -9.09 7.63
N GLY A 4 3.53 -9.13 7.16
CA GLY A 4 2.36 -9.21 8.06
C GLY A 4 2.09 -7.94 8.88
N LYS A 5 2.59 -6.76 8.47
CA LYS A 5 2.42 -5.51 9.21
C LYS A 5 0.96 -5.18 9.51
N SER A 6 0.04 -5.42 8.55
CA SER A 6 -1.39 -5.15 8.75
C SER A 6 -1.99 -5.96 9.90
N LEU A 7 -1.54 -7.20 10.12
CA LEU A 7 -2.00 -8.01 11.25
C LEU A 7 -1.69 -7.37 12.61
N CYS A 8 -0.62 -6.56 12.69
CA CYS A 8 -0.23 -5.89 13.95
C CYS A 8 -1.27 -4.88 14.43
N TYR A 9 -2.15 -4.38 13.57
CA TYR A 9 -3.26 -3.52 13.97
C TYR A 9 -4.63 -4.14 13.72
N GLN A 10 -4.77 -5.04 12.73
CA GLN A 10 -6.04 -5.70 12.45
C GLN A 10 -6.48 -6.59 13.60
N LEU A 11 -5.60 -7.47 14.09
CA LEU A 11 -5.92 -8.37 15.18
C LEU A 11 -6.28 -7.62 16.50
N PRO A 12 -5.48 -6.65 16.96
CA PRO A 12 -5.88 -5.84 18.11
C PRO A 12 -7.21 -5.11 17.93
N ALA A 13 -7.49 -4.58 16.73
CA ALA A 13 -8.75 -3.90 16.46
C ALA A 13 -9.96 -4.82 16.65
N LEU A 14 -9.87 -6.06 16.17
CA LEU A 14 -10.97 -7.02 16.27
C LEU A 14 -11.33 -7.39 17.73
N ILE A 15 -10.33 -7.45 18.61
CA ILE A 15 -10.52 -7.85 20.01
C ILE A 15 -10.72 -6.68 20.97
N SER A 16 -10.44 -5.45 20.54
CA SER A 16 -10.60 -4.24 21.34
C SER A 16 -12.05 -3.74 21.34
N LYS A 17 -12.43 -3.02 22.40
CA LYS A 17 -13.65 -2.20 22.37
C LYS A 17 -13.41 -0.96 21.50
N GLY A 18 -14.48 -0.50 20.84
CA GLY A 18 -14.44 0.68 19.97
C GLY A 18 -13.84 0.39 18.60
N THR A 19 -13.51 1.48 17.88
CA THR A 19 -13.04 1.47 16.49
C THR A 19 -11.57 1.87 16.43
N ALA A 20 -10.73 1.10 15.76
CA ALA A 20 -9.37 1.49 15.44
C ALA A 20 -9.36 2.42 14.21
N ILE A 21 -8.69 3.56 14.33
CA ILE A 21 -8.52 4.49 13.21
C ILE A 21 -7.19 4.18 12.51
N VAL A 22 -7.26 3.72 11.27
CA VAL A 22 -6.09 3.36 10.46
C VAL A 22 -5.84 4.45 9.43
N ILE A 23 -4.76 5.19 9.59
CA ILE A 23 -4.37 6.25 8.66
C ILE A 23 -3.48 5.64 7.58
N SER A 24 -3.94 5.67 6.33
CA SER A 24 -3.24 5.06 5.19
C SER A 24 -3.24 6.00 3.98
N PRO A 25 -2.12 6.08 3.21
CA PRO A 25 -1.95 7.13 2.20
C PRO A 25 -2.63 6.82 0.86
N LEU A 26 -3.11 5.60 0.65
CA LEU A 26 -3.55 5.15 -0.67
C LEU A 26 -4.95 4.55 -0.64
N ILE A 27 -5.83 5.12 -1.48
CA ILE A 27 -7.22 4.69 -1.63
C ILE A 27 -7.32 3.21 -2.02
N ALA A 28 -6.51 2.77 -2.99
CA ALA A 28 -6.51 1.38 -3.44
C ALA A 28 -6.07 0.41 -2.34
N LEU A 29 -5.06 0.79 -1.54
CA LEU A 29 -4.61 -0.03 -0.40
C LEU A 29 -5.70 -0.14 0.65
N MET A 30 -6.36 0.97 1.01
CA MET A 30 -7.47 0.96 1.97
C MET A 30 -8.60 0.05 1.50
N LYS A 31 -9.00 0.14 0.22
CA LYS A 31 -10.01 -0.74 -0.35
C LYS A 31 -9.62 -2.21 -0.22
N ASN A 32 -8.43 -2.59 -0.66
CA ASN A 32 -7.95 -3.97 -0.58
C ASN A 32 -7.93 -4.50 0.86
N GLN A 33 -7.52 -3.67 1.84
CA GLN A 33 -7.50 -4.05 3.25
C GLN A 33 -8.93 -4.24 3.81
N VAL A 34 -9.85 -3.35 3.44
CA VAL A 34 -11.26 -3.46 3.84
C VAL A 34 -11.91 -4.69 3.22
N ASP A 35 -11.72 -4.91 1.91
CA ASP A 35 -12.26 -6.08 1.22
C ASP A 35 -11.71 -7.40 1.81
N ALA A 36 -10.42 -7.44 2.14
CA ALA A 36 -9.82 -8.59 2.83
C ALA A 36 -10.45 -8.83 4.20
N MET A 37 -10.68 -7.79 5.00
CA MET A 37 -11.32 -7.92 6.31
C MET A 37 -12.76 -8.40 6.22
N ARG A 38 -13.53 -7.89 5.26
CA ARG A 38 -14.91 -8.32 4.99
C ARG A 38 -15.00 -9.78 4.56
N ASN A 39 -14.04 -10.27 3.78
CA ASN A 39 -13.99 -11.67 3.37
C ASN A 39 -13.77 -12.65 4.54
N TYR A 40 -13.26 -12.18 5.68
CA TYR A 40 -13.11 -12.98 6.90
C TYR A 40 -14.28 -12.82 7.89
N SER A 41 -15.26 -11.98 7.59
CA SER A 41 -16.39 -11.67 8.45
C SER A 41 -17.71 -11.94 7.72
N GLU A 42 -18.74 -12.34 8.47
CA GLU A 42 -20.12 -12.40 7.97
C GLU A 42 -20.77 -11.00 7.91
N ASP A 43 -20.15 -9.99 8.54
CA ASP A 43 -20.63 -8.62 8.60
C ASP A 43 -19.69 -7.68 7.86
N ASP A 44 -20.16 -7.14 6.74
CA ASP A 44 -19.42 -6.17 5.92
C ASP A 44 -19.12 -4.85 6.64
N SER A 45 -19.87 -4.55 7.72
CA SER A 45 -19.66 -3.35 8.53
C SER A 45 -18.41 -3.40 9.44
N ILE A 46 -17.76 -4.57 9.55
CA ILE A 46 -16.55 -4.79 10.37
C ILE A 46 -15.43 -3.83 10.02
N ALA A 47 -15.30 -3.47 8.75
CA ALA A 47 -14.28 -2.55 8.25
C ALA A 47 -14.83 -1.61 7.18
N HIS A 48 -14.48 -0.34 7.30
CA HIS A 48 -14.83 0.70 6.34
C HIS A 48 -13.62 1.56 5.99
N PHE A 49 -13.72 2.32 4.90
CA PHE A 49 -12.78 3.39 4.60
C PHE A 49 -13.52 4.72 4.41
N LEU A 50 -12.83 5.81 4.71
CA LEU A 50 -13.30 7.18 4.55
C LEU A 50 -12.30 7.97 3.73
N ASN A 51 -12.64 8.25 2.47
CA ASN A 51 -11.80 9.00 1.55
C ASN A 51 -12.65 9.76 0.51
N SER A 52 -11.99 10.49 -0.39
CA SER A 52 -12.63 11.36 -1.39
C SER A 52 -13.35 10.61 -2.53
N SER A 53 -13.24 9.30 -2.63
CA SER A 53 -13.89 8.52 -3.69
C SER A 53 -15.32 8.10 -3.34
N LEU A 54 -15.73 8.24 -2.07
CA LEU A 54 -17.04 7.83 -1.60
C LEU A 54 -18.12 8.84 -1.99
N THR A 55 -19.31 8.33 -2.33
CA THR A 55 -20.52 9.14 -2.45
C THR A 55 -21.03 9.59 -1.07
N LYS A 56 -21.84 10.64 -1.04
CA LYS A 56 -22.42 11.14 0.22
C LYS A 56 -23.18 10.05 0.99
N ASN A 57 -24.03 9.29 0.29
CA ASN A 57 -24.79 8.20 0.92
C ASN A 57 -23.88 7.11 1.52
N ALA A 58 -22.77 6.78 0.85
CA ALA A 58 -21.80 5.83 1.37
C ALA A 58 -21.09 6.38 2.62
N ILE A 59 -20.76 7.67 2.64
CA ILE A 59 -20.18 8.33 3.82
C ILE A 59 -21.16 8.29 5.00
N ASP A 60 -22.44 8.59 4.77
CA ASP A 60 -23.46 8.57 5.80
C ASP A 60 -23.64 7.17 6.39
N GLN A 61 -23.62 6.13 5.53
CA GLN A 61 -23.66 4.73 5.98
C GLN A 61 -22.45 4.35 6.83
N VAL A 62 -21.24 4.71 6.38
CA VAL A 62 -20.01 4.48 7.15
C VAL A 62 -20.09 5.13 8.53
N LYS A 63 -20.54 6.38 8.59
CA LYS A 63 -20.70 7.11 9.85
C LYS A 63 -21.70 6.44 10.78
N ALA A 64 -22.82 5.95 10.25
CA ALA A 64 -23.85 5.24 11.01
C ALA A 64 -23.27 3.94 11.60
N ASP A 65 -22.63 3.09 10.80
CA ASP A 65 -22.06 1.82 11.25
C ASP A 65 -20.97 2.00 12.31
N VAL A 66 -20.16 3.07 12.20
CA VAL A 66 -19.15 3.43 13.20
C VAL A 66 -19.80 3.88 14.51
N CYS A 67 -20.83 4.74 14.45
CA CYS A 67 -21.56 5.21 15.63
C CYS A 67 -22.31 4.07 16.33
N ASP A 68 -22.83 3.11 15.58
CA ASP A 68 -23.49 1.91 16.10
C ASP A 68 -22.49 0.90 16.73
N GLY A 69 -21.17 1.18 16.65
CA GLY A 69 -20.13 0.30 17.20
C GLY A 69 -19.91 -1.01 16.43
N LYS A 70 -20.45 -1.13 15.21
CA LYS A 70 -20.27 -2.29 14.34
C LYS A 70 -18.87 -2.33 13.71
N THR A 71 -18.30 -1.16 13.41
CA THR A 71 -17.02 -1.02 12.73
C THR A 71 -15.85 -1.17 13.69
N LYS A 72 -14.99 -2.14 13.43
CA LYS A 72 -13.74 -2.36 14.17
C LYS A 72 -12.55 -1.62 13.60
N LEU A 73 -12.53 -1.44 12.28
CA LEU A 73 -11.45 -0.80 11.53
C LEU A 73 -12.02 0.28 10.62
N LEU A 74 -11.67 1.53 10.88
CA LEU A 74 -11.96 2.64 9.98
C LEU A 74 -10.66 3.16 9.35
N TYR A 75 -10.48 2.89 8.06
CA TYR A 75 -9.36 3.41 7.29
C TYR A 75 -9.66 4.82 6.82
N VAL A 76 -8.75 5.75 7.08
CA VAL A 76 -8.92 7.17 6.74
C VAL A 76 -7.71 7.67 5.95
N ALA A 77 -7.97 8.32 4.81
CA ALA A 77 -6.92 9.02 4.09
C ALA A 77 -6.46 10.27 4.89
N PRO A 78 -5.16 10.60 4.90
CA PRO A 78 -4.64 11.76 5.63
C PRO A 78 -5.36 13.06 5.27
N GLU A 79 -5.67 13.25 3.99
CA GLU A 79 -6.39 14.42 3.46
C GLU A 79 -7.85 14.48 3.96
N SER A 80 -8.47 13.31 4.16
CA SER A 80 -9.81 13.21 4.72
C SER A 80 -9.82 13.43 6.23
N LEU A 81 -8.77 12.97 6.91
CA LEU A 81 -8.61 13.17 8.35
C LEU A 81 -8.50 14.66 8.71
N THR A 82 -7.97 15.50 7.82
CA THR A 82 -7.79 16.94 8.07
C THR A 82 -9.06 17.77 7.86
N LYS A 83 -10.16 17.20 7.36
CA LYS A 83 -11.42 17.91 7.16
C LYS A 83 -12.15 18.06 8.49
N GLU A 84 -12.61 19.29 8.78
CA GLU A 84 -13.30 19.62 10.03
C GLU A 84 -14.52 18.72 10.29
N GLU A 85 -15.34 18.48 9.25
CA GLU A 85 -16.50 17.57 9.35
C GLU A 85 -16.17 16.15 9.79
N ASN A 86 -14.96 15.64 9.42
CA ASN A 86 -14.52 14.33 9.80
C ASN A 86 -13.90 14.33 11.21
N ILE A 87 -13.23 15.42 11.59
CA ILE A 87 -12.72 15.60 12.96
C ILE A 87 -13.89 15.63 13.94
N GLU A 88 -14.93 16.42 13.66
CA GLU A 88 -16.13 16.51 14.49
C GLU A 88 -16.84 15.15 14.61
N PHE A 89 -16.96 14.43 13.48
CA PHE A 89 -17.48 13.07 13.52
C PHE A 89 -16.63 12.13 14.38
N LEU A 90 -15.30 12.14 14.21
CA LEU A 90 -14.41 11.26 14.96
C LEU A 90 -14.35 11.57 16.46
N LYS A 91 -14.68 12.79 16.88
CA LYS A 91 -14.84 13.14 18.30
C LYS A 91 -15.99 12.39 18.98
N THR A 92 -16.98 11.93 18.21
CA THR A 92 -18.13 11.15 18.72
C THR A 92 -17.86 9.64 18.76
N VAL A 93 -16.74 9.18 18.21
CA VAL A 93 -16.40 7.76 18.06
C VAL A 93 -15.63 7.27 19.30
N ASP A 94 -16.00 6.10 19.83
CA ASP A 94 -15.16 5.41 20.82
C ASP A 94 -13.93 4.81 20.11
N ILE A 95 -12.84 5.59 20.09
CA ILE A 95 -11.60 5.21 19.43
C ILE A 95 -10.80 4.29 20.34
N SER A 96 -10.43 3.10 19.85
CA SER A 96 -9.59 2.14 20.57
C SER A 96 -8.10 2.53 20.52
N PHE A 97 -7.58 2.78 19.32
CA PHE A 97 -6.20 3.21 19.08
C PHE A 97 -6.05 3.79 17.67
N TYR A 98 -4.88 4.36 17.38
CA TYR A 98 -4.52 4.83 16.05
C TYR A 98 -3.44 3.95 15.45
N ALA A 99 -3.62 3.52 14.20
CA ALA A 99 -2.59 2.87 13.40
C ALA A 99 -2.18 3.79 12.25
N ILE A 100 -0.89 4.06 12.13
CA ILE A 100 -0.34 4.92 11.08
C ILE A 100 0.44 4.02 10.13
N ASP A 101 -0.20 3.68 9.02
CA ASP A 101 0.42 2.87 7.98
C ASP A 101 1.29 3.75 7.08
N GLU A 102 2.31 3.13 6.49
CA GLU A 102 3.35 3.81 5.69
C GLU A 102 3.91 5.07 6.40
N ALA A 103 4.18 4.94 7.71
CA ALA A 103 4.58 6.04 8.56
C ALA A 103 5.83 6.81 8.07
N HIS A 104 6.62 6.22 7.15
CA HIS A 104 7.74 6.91 6.50
C HIS A 104 7.31 8.15 5.71
N CYS A 105 6.03 8.25 5.32
CA CYS A 105 5.47 9.42 4.66
C CYS A 105 5.54 10.70 5.49
N ILE A 106 5.77 10.61 6.80
CA ILE A 106 5.91 11.78 7.70
C ILE A 106 7.26 12.49 7.53
N SER A 107 8.26 11.79 6.99
CA SER A 107 9.65 12.25 6.92
C SER A 107 10.00 12.78 5.53
N GLU A 108 10.59 13.98 5.47
CA GLU A 108 11.19 14.53 4.24
C GLU A 108 12.36 13.68 3.72
N TRP A 109 12.93 12.85 4.56
CA TRP A 109 13.98 11.91 4.21
C TRP A 109 13.44 10.56 3.74
N GLY A 110 12.11 10.37 3.80
CA GLY A 110 11.42 9.22 3.24
C GLY A 110 11.27 9.34 1.72
N HIS A 111 11.08 8.22 1.06
CA HIS A 111 10.94 8.19 -0.41
C HIS A 111 9.57 8.67 -0.93
N ASP A 112 8.56 8.82 -0.06
CA ASP A 112 7.20 9.28 -0.37
C ASP A 112 6.72 10.24 0.72
N PHE A 113 7.37 11.41 0.82
CA PHE A 113 6.97 12.42 1.79
C PHE A 113 5.60 13.01 1.47
N ARG A 114 4.74 13.08 2.51
CA ARG A 114 3.40 13.66 2.44
C ARG A 114 3.18 14.65 3.58
N PRO A 115 3.04 15.94 3.28
CA PRO A 115 2.87 17.00 4.30
C PRO A 115 1.70 16.75 5.25
N GLU A 116 0.63 16.12 4.77
CA GLU A 116 -0.56 15.79 5.55
C GLU A 116 -0.26 14.87 6.74
N TYR A 117 0.75 14.00 6.63
CA TYR A 117 1.18 13.14 7.74
C TYR A 117 1.69 13.91 8.94
N ARG A 118 2.22 15.11 8.76
CA ARG A 118 2.66 15.98 9.88
C ARG A 118 1.50 16.55 10.68
N ARG A 119 0.29 16.54 10.12
CA ARG A 119 -0.93 16.99 10.81
C ARG A 119 -1.55 15.89 11.67
N ILE A 120 -1.11 14.64 11.56
CA ILE A 120 -1.69 13.49 12.28
C ILE A 120 -1.57 13.71 13.81
N ARG A 121 -0.41 14.09 14.30
CA ARG A 121 -0.22 14.26 15.76
C ARG A 121 -1.10 15.35 16.37
N PRO A 122 -1.19 16.56 15.82
CA PRO A 122 -2.15 17.57 16.26
C PRO A 122 -3.60 17.05 16.29
N ILE A 123 -4.03 16.33 15.25
CA ILE A 123 -5.38 15.77 15.17
C ILE A 123 -5.61 14.70 16.25
N ILE A 124 -4.66 13.79 16.47
CA ILE A 124 -4.75 12.80 17.56
C ILE A 124 -4.91 13.49 18.91
N ASN A 125 -4.18 14.58 19.15
CA ASN A 125 -4.31 15.34 20.40
C ASN A 125 -5.70 15.98 20.55
N GLU A 126 -6.32 16.40 19.47
CA GLU A 126 -7.67 16.97 19.43
C GLU A 126 -8.76 15.90 19.63
N LEU A 127 -8.62 14.75 18.99
CA LEU A 127 -9.56 13.61 19.08
C LEU A 127 -9.48 12.87 20.42
N GLY A 128 -8.38 12.99 21.13
CA GLY A 128 -8.10 12.27 22.37
C GLY A 128 -6.92 11.31 22.24
N VAL A 129 -6.02 11.39 23.20
CA VAL A 129 -4.79 10.57 23.22
C VAL A 129 -5.16 9.12 23.52
N LYS A 130 -4.91 8.25 22.55
CA LYS A 130 -5.05 6.79 22.64
C LYS A 130 -3.71 6.15 22.22
N PRO A 131 -3.51 4.84 22.41
CA PRO A 131 -2.33 4.16 21.90
C PRO A 131 -2.11 4.41 20.42
N VAL A 132 -0.84 4.54 20.02
CA VAL A 132 -0.46 4.77 18.62
C VAL A 132 0.51 3.66 18.18
N ILE A 133 0.22 3.02 17.07
CA ILE A 133 1.15 2.13 16.38
C ILE A 133 1.53 2.74 15.02
N ALA A 134 2.83 2.87 14.75
CA ALA A 134 3.34 3.36 13.48
C ALA A 134 4.09 2.23 12.75
N LEU A 135 3.73 2.01 11.49
CA LEU A 135 4.24 0.89 10.70
C LEU A 135 4.83 1.40 9.39
N THR A 136 5.94 0.81 9.00
CA THR A 136 6.56 1.04 7.69
C THR A 136 7.39 -0.15 7.26
N ALA A 137 7.53 -0.36 5.95
CA ALA A 137 8.41 -1.37 5.39
C ALA A 137 9.85 -0.86 5.26
N THR A 138 10.01 0.45 5.08
CA THR A 138 11.27 1.10 4.69
C THR A 138 11.49 2.32 5.58
N ALA A 139 12.35 2.20 6.57
CA ALA A 139 12.74 3.33 7.40
C ALA A 139 14.22 3.23 7.80
N THR A 140 15.03 4.12 7.27
CA THR A 140 16.40 4.32 7.75
C THR A 140 16.39 4.84 9.20
N PRO A 141 17.49 4.79 9.95
CA PRO A 141 17.54 5.33 11.30
C PRO A 141 17.08 6.79 11.39
N LYS A 142 17.38 7.59 10.38
CA LYS A 142 16.96 8.99 10.28
C LYS A 142 15.44 9.12 10.14
N VAL A 143 14.85 8.31 9.25
CA VAL A 143 13.39 8.27 9.06
C VAL A 143 12.69 7.75 10.34
N GLN A 144 13.24 6.74 11.00
CA GLN A 144 12.70 6.23 12.26
C GLN A 144 12.67 7.33 13.35
N HIS A 145 13.76 8.10 13.48
CA HIS A 145 13.81 9.23 14.39
C HIS A 145 12.76 10.31 14.06
N ASP A 146 12.60 10.63 12.78
CA ASP A 146 11.59 11.59 12.32
C ASP A 146 10.16 11.14 12.61
N ILE A 147 9.86 9.86 12.40
CA ILE A 147 8.55 9.25 12.74
C ILE A 147 8.29 9.48 14.24
N GLN A 148 9.21 9.07 15.08
CA GLN A 148 9.08 9.20 16.54
C GLN A 148 8.87 10.66 16.97
N LYS A 149 9.70 11.57 16.45
CA LYS A 149 9.65 12.99 16.75
C LYS A 149 8.31 13.62 16.34
N ASN A 150 7.90 13.43 15.08
CA ASN A 150 6.69 14.06 14.54
C ASN A 150 5.40 13.46 15.12
N LEU A 151 5.40 12.21 15.54
CA LEU A 151 4.27 11.59 16.23
C LEU A 151 4.31 11.77 17.74
N GLY A 152 5.35 12.43 18.29
CA GLY A 152 5.51 12.64 19.72
C GLY A 152 5.60 11.34 20.52
N MET A 153 6.21 10.30 19.92
CA MET A 153 6.35 8.98 20.51
C MET A 153 7.59 8.95 21.42
N THR A 154 7.38 8.98 22.73
CA THR A 154 8.44 8.87 23.74
C THR A 154 8.32 7.55 24.48
N ASN A 155 9.45 6.96 24.88
CA ASN A 155 9.51 5.66 25.60
C ASN A 155 8.75 4.53 24.87
N ILE A 156 8.99 4.39 23.57
CA ILE A 156 8.28 3.43 22.72
C ILE A 156 9.04 2.11 22.60
N ALA A 157 8.30 1.02 22.41
CA ALA A 157 8.85 -0.23 21.92
C ALA A 157 9.08 -0.14 20.40
N VAL A 158 10.30 -0.41 19.95
CA VAL A 158 10.66 -0.44 18.53
C VAL A 158 10.95 -1.88 18.12
N PHE A 159 10.14 -2.38 17.20
CA PHE A 159 10.33 -3.70 16.60
C PHE A 159 10.91 -3.54 15.21
N LYS A 160 12.05 -4.16 14.97
CA LYS A 160 12.78 -4.06 13.70
C LYS A 160 13.15 -5.44 13.20
N SER A 161 12.70 -5.75 11.99
CA SER A 161 13.13 -6.94 11.28
C SER A 161 14.37 -6.68 10.42
N SER A 162 15.09 -7.71 10.08
CA SER A 162 16.20 -7.61 9.12
C SER A 162 15.67 -7.25 7.73
N PHE A 163 16.43 -6.45 7.00
CA PHE A 163 16.21 -6.22 5.57
C PHE A 163 16.62 -7.41 4.70
N ASN A 164 17.40 -8.33 5.26
CA ASN A 164 17.78 -9.55 4.54
C ASN A 164 16.55 -10.45 4.33
N ARG A 165 16.31 -10.82 3.09
CA ARG A 165 15.22 -11.69 2.64
C ARG A 165 15.80 -12.97 2.05
N PRO A 166 16.09 -14.00 2.88
CA PRO A 166 16.78 -15.22 2.43
C PRO A 166 15.99 -16.02 1.40
N ASN A 167 14.70 -15.74 1.26
CA ASN A 167 13.82 -16.34 0.24
C ASN A 167 13.87 -15.63 -1.12
N LEU A 168 14.59 -14.51 -1.26
CA LEU A 168 14.75 -13.78 -2.51
C LEU A 168 16.14 -14.01 -3.08
N TYR A 169 16.18 -14.39 -4.35
CA TYR A 169 17.41 -14.44 -5.13
C TYR A 169 17.55 -13.14 -5.92
N TYR A 170 18.70 -12.50 -5.81
CA TYR A 170 19.01 -11.27 -6.54
C TYR A 170 20.06 -11.53 -7.60
N GLU A 171 19.81 -11.06 -8.81
CA GLU A 171 20.73 -11.17 -9.93
C GLU A 171 20.84 -9.81 -10.64
N VAL A 172 22.05 -9.43 -11.00
CA VAL A 172 22.32 -8.22 -11.80
C VAL A 172 22.92 -8.64 -13.12
N ARG A 173 22.31 -8.24 -14.22
CA ARG A 173 22.78 -8.48 -15.59
C ARG A 173 23.16 -7.19 -16.29
N PRO A 174 24.23 -7.17 -17.10
CA PRO A 174 24.54 -6.01 -17.94
C PRO A 174 23.38 -5.71 -18.91
N LYS A 175 23.02 -4.45 -19.06
CA LYS A 175 22.01 -4.02 -20.03
C LYS A 175 22.62 -3.98 -21.42
N THR A 176 22.30 -4.96 -22.25
CA THR A 176 22.80 -5.09 -23.62
C THR A 176 21.80 -4.57 -24.64
N LYS A 177 22.18 -4.48 -25.92
CA LYS A 177 21.26 -4.17 -27.02
C LYS A 177 20.17 -5.23 -27.22
N ASN A 178 20.36 -6.43 -26.66
CA ASN A 178 19.43 -7.56 -26.78
C ASN A 178 18.56 -7.77 -25.54
N ILE A 179 18.51 -6.77 -24.64
CA ILE A 179 17.81 -6.88 -23.33
C ILE A 179 16.35 -7.34 -23.47
N ASP A 180 15.63 -6.83 -24.46
CA ASP A 180 14.22 -7.19 -24.68
C ASP A 180 14.08 -8.69 -25.00
N ARG A 181 14.98 -9.27 -25.79
CA ARG A 181 15.05 -10.71 -26.07
C ARG A 181 15.36 -11.53 -24.83
N GLU A 182 16.27 -11.04 -24.00
CA GLU A 182 16.68 -11.72 -22.76
C GLU A 182 15.51 -11.75 -21.76
N ILE A 183 14.77 -10.65 -21.64
CA ILE A 183 13.56 -10.57 -20.80
C ILE A 183 12.49 -11.55 -21.31
N ILE A 184 12.19 -11.56 -22.60
CA ILE A 184 11.24 -12.50 -23.19
C ILE A 184 11.66 -13.95 -22.92
N LYS A 185 12.94 -14.28 -23.13
CA LYS A 185 13.46 -15.62 -22.85
C LYS A 185 13.32 -16.01 -21.40
N PHE A 186 13.68 -15.11 -20.49
CA PHE A 186 13.55 -15.34 -19.04
C PHE A 186 12.09 -15.57 -18.65
N ILE A 187 11.17 -14.71 -19.07
CA ILE A 187 9.74 -14.86 -18.75
C ILE A 187 9.17 -16.17 -19.29
N LYS A 188 9.53 -16.57 -20.52
CA LYS A 188 9.12 -17.85 -21.08
C LYS A 188 9.63 -19.05 -20.28
N GLN A 189 10.81 -18.95 -19.67
CA GLN A 189 11.34 -19.97 -18.76
C GLN A 189 10.59 -20.01 -17.42
N GLN A 190 9.89 -18.92 -17.06
CA GLN A 190 9.02 -18.82 -15.88
C GLN A 190 7.54 -19.07 -16.22
N SER A 191 7.23 -19.77 -17.32
CA SER A 191 5.86 -20.02 -17.78
C SER A 191 4.93 -20.47 -16.65
N GLY A 192 3.74 -19.88 -16.58
CA GLY A 192 2.74 -20.13 -15.53
C GLY A 192 3.04 -19.47 -14.20
N LYS A 193 4.00 -18.53 -14.13
CA LYS A 193 4.31 -17.78 -12.92
C LYS A 193 4.04 -16.31 -13.12
N SER A 194 3.45 -15.68 -12.12
CA SER A 194 3.19 -14.25 -12.10
C SER A 194 4.46 -13.43 -11.86
N GLY A 195 4.61 -12.33 -12.58
CA GLY A 195 5.77 -11.45 -12.45
C GLY A 195 5.48 -9.98 -12.75
N ILE A 196 6.40 -9.13 -12.30
CA ILE A 196 6.33 -7.68 -12.52
C ILE A 196 7.61 -7.22 -13.22
N VAL A 197 7.46 -6.35 -14.23
CA VAL A 197 8.59 -5.70 -14.91
C VAL A 197 8.51 -4.19 -14.67
N TYR A 198 9.46 -3.62 -13.97
CA TYR A 198 9.51 -2.19 -13.69
C TYR A 198 10.32 -1.42 -14.73
N CYS A 199 9.73 -0.34 -15.27
CA CYS A 199 10.35 0.62 -16.17
C CYS A 199 10.21 2.04 -15.62
N LEU A 200 11.15 2.93 -15.94
CA LEU A 200 11.11 4.33 -15.50
C LEU A 200 10.12 5.19 -16.30
N SER A 201 9.89 4.90 -17.58
CA SER A 201 9.03 5.71 -18.44
C SER A 201 7.74 5.00 -18.82
N ARG A 202 6.64 5.76 -18.92
CA ARG A 202 5.33 5.29 -19.37
C ARG A 202 5.41 4.67 -20.77
N LYS A 203 6.10 5.36 -21.69
CA LYS A 203 6.31 4.89 -23.07
C LYS A 203 6.96 3.50 -23.10
N LYS A 204 8.04 3.29 -22.30
CA LYS A 204 8.70 1.97 -22.26
C LYS A 204 7.80 0.90 -21.64
N VAL A 205 6.95 1.25 -20.69
CA VAL A 205 5.95 0.32 -20.14
C VAL A 205 5.00 -0.19 -21.22
N GLU A 206 4.45 0.72 -22.04
CA GLU A 206 3.53 0.37 -23.12
C GLU A 206 4.23 -0.46 -24.21
N GLU A 207 5.39 0.00 -24.71
CA GLU A 207 6.18 -0.69 -25.71
C GLU A 207 6.57 -2.12 -25.29
N LEU A 208 6.99 -2.29 -24.02
CA LEU A 208 7.41 -3.60 -23.53
C LEU A 208 6.21 -4.53 -23.29
N ALA A 209 5.09 -4.01 -22.80
CA ALA A 209 3.86 -4.79 -22.63
C ALA A 209 3.36 -5.31 -23.98
N GLU A 210 3.33 -4.46 -25.02
CA GLU A 210 2.99 -4.85 -26.39
C GLU A 210 3.97 -5.90 -26.92
N LEU A 211 5.27 -5.69 -26.76
CA LEU A 211 6.30 -6.63 -27.19
C LEU A 211 6.15 -8.01 -26.53
N LEU A 212 5.84 -8.06 -25.24
CA LEU A 212 5.58 -9.32 -24.54
C LEU A 212 4.34 -10.01 -25.10
N THR A 213 3.26 -9.27 -25.35
CA THR A 213 2.00 -9.79 -25.90
C THR A 213 2.20 -10.37 -27.30
N VAL A 214 2.93 -9.69 -28.18
CA VAL A 214 3.28 -10.20 -29.54
C VAL A 214 4.11 -11.48 -29.45
N ASN A 215 4.85 -11.68 -28.37
CA ASN A 215 5.63 -12.90 -28.12
C ASN A 215 4.87 -13.99 -27.35
N ASN A 216 3.52 -13.92 -27.31
CA ASN A 216 2.63 -14.86 -26.63
C ASN A 216 2.83 -14.93 -25.09
N ILE A 217 3.17 -13.80 -24.48
CA ILE A 217 3.19 -13.62 -23.03
C ILE A 217 1.99 -12.74 -22.67
N LYS A 218 1.10 -13.21 -21.81
CA LYS A 218 -0.05 -12.42 -21.34
C LYS A 218 0.45 -11.30 -20.44
N ALA A 219 0.59 -10.10 -21.01
CA ALA A 219 1.13 -8.94 -20.30
C ALA A 219 0.22 -7.72 -20.47
N LEU A 220 0.11 -6.88 -19.42
CA LEU A 220 -0.61 -5.61 -19.44
C LEU A 220 0.25 -4.48 -18.90
N PRO A 221 0.09 -3.23 -19.42
CA PRO A 221 0.78 -2.05 -18.90
C PRO A 221 0.09 -1.50 -17.65
N TYR A 222 0.88 -0.87 -16.76
CA TYR A 222 0.33 -0.13 -15.63
C TYR A 222 1.17 1.11 -15.29
N HIS A 223 0.58 2.29 -15.40
CA HIS A 223 1.21 3.56 -15.02
C HIS A 223 0.17 4.66 -14.76
N ALA A 224 0.57 5.71 -14.10
CA ALA A 224 -0.31 6.82 -13.71
C ALA A 224 -0.91 7.63 -14.88
N GLY A 225 -0.45 7.41 -16.11
CA GLY A 225 -0.99 8.03 -17.32
C GLY A 225 -2.22 7.32 -17.90
N LEU A 226 -2.48 6.08 -17.50
CA LEU A 226 -3.71 5.38 -17.85
C LEU A 226 -4.89 5.99 -17.08
N ASP A 227 -6.07 5.93 -17.65
CA ASP A 227 -7.30 6.30 -16.94
C ASP A 227 -7.59 5.37 -15.76
N GLY A 228 -8.47 5.80 -14.85
CA GLY A 228 -8.74 5.06 -13.62
C GLY A 228 -9.38 3.69 -13.85
N ALA A 229 -10.25 3.57 -14.87
CA ALA A 229 -10.95 2.33 -15.19
C ALA A 229 -9.95 1.30 -15.72
N THR A 230 -9.16 1.66 -16.74
CA THR A 230 -8.12 0.80 -17.31
C THR A 230 -7.10 0.35 -16.27
N ARG A 231 -6.70 1.25 -15.34
CA ARG A 231 -5.80 0.85 -14.25
C ARG A 231 -6.40 -0.21 -13.34
N SER A 232 -7.67 -0.04 -12.97
CA SER A 232 -8.38 -1.02 -12.13
C SER A 232 -8.52 -2.35 -12.85
N GLU A 233 -8.94 -2.34 -14.11
CA GLU A 233 -9.10 -3.54 -14.93
C GLU A 233 -7.78 -4.31 -15.08
N ASN A 234 -6.68 -3.63 -15.39
CA ASN A 234 -5.36 -4.25 -15.54
C ASN A 234 -4.85 -4.83 -14.22
N GLN A 235 -5.10 -4.15 -13.11
CA GLN A 235 -4.78 -4.64 -11.78
C GLN A 235 -5.59 -5.89 -11.44
N ASP A 236 -6.91 -5.85 -11.65
CA ASP A 236 -7.80 -6.97 -11.38
C ASP A 236 -7.46 -8.17 -12.27
N ALA A 237 -7.13 -7.94 -13.55
CA ALA A 237 -6.68 -9.00 -14.45
C ALA A 237 -5.42 -9.71 -13.94
N PHE A 238 -4.48 -8.97 -13.33
CA PHE A 238 -3.28 -9.57 -12.73
C PHE A 238 -3.58 -10.30 -11.43
N LEU A 239 -4.40 -9.71 -10.55
CA LEU A 239 -4.79 -10.35 -9.29
C LEU A 239 -5.59 -11.64 -9.52
N LEU A 240 -6.45 -11.66 -10.54
CA LEU A 240 -7.28 -12.80 -10.92
C LEU A 240 -6.57 -13.78 -11.87
N GLU A 241 -5.27 -13.66 -12.09
CA GLU A 241 -4.44 -14.54 -12.92
C GLU A 241 -4.87 -14.64 -14.41
N LYS A 242 -5.60 -13.62 -14.88
CA LYS A 242 -5.95 -13.52 -16.31
C LYS A 242 -4.74 -13.16 -17.16
N VAL A 243 -3.74 -12.51 -16.57
CA VAL A 243 -2.44 -12.18 -17.15
C VAL A 243 -1.31 -12.61 -16.23
N ASP A 244 -0.18 -12.97 -16.84
CA ASP A 244 0.99 -13.50 -16.13
C ASP A 244 1.93 -12.36 -15.68
N VAL A 245 1.98 -11.26 -16.45
CA VAL A 245 2.95 -10.20 -16.26
C VAL A 245 2.30 -8.82 -16.25
N ILE A 246 2.69 -8.00 -15.29
CA ILE A 246 2.45 -6.55 -15.36
C ILE A 246 3.76 -5.84 -15.69
N VAL A 247 3.74 -5.02 -16.73
CA VAL A 247 4.82 -4.07 -17.02
C VAL A 247 4.42 -2.72 -16.46
N ALA A 248 5.21 -2.16 -15.53
CA ALA A 248 4.74 -1.01 -14.77
C ALA A 248 5.83 0.04 -14.50
N THR A 249 5.38 1.26 -14.20
CA THR A 249 6.18 2.22 -13.43
C THR A 249 6.01 1.94 -11.92
N ILE A 250 6.74 2.68 -11.08
CA ILE A 250 6.60 2.61 -9.61
C ILE A 250 5.16 2.83 -9.11
N ALA A 251 4.26 3.31 -9.98
CA ALA A 251 2.84 3.45 -9.66
C ALA A 251 2.15 2.11 -9.36
N PHE A 252 2.71 0.99 -9.86
CA PHE A 252 2.28 -0.35 -9.54
C PHE A 252 3.14 -0.90 -8.40
N GLY A 253 2.71 -0.74 -7.20
CA GLY A 253 3.56 -1.19 -6.10
C GLY A 253 2.86 -1.05 -4.76
N MET A 254 2.55 0.15 -4.34
CA MET A 254 1.86 0.34 -3.06
C MET A 254 0.41 -0.15 -3.16
N GLY A 255 0.01 -1.03 -2.25
CA GLY A 255 -1.37 -1.53 -2.19
C GLY A 255 -1.68 -2.75 -3.04
N ILE A 256 -0.73 -3.30 -3.75
CA ILE A 256 -0.90 -4.57 -4.47
C ILE A 256 -0.53 -5.73 -3.54
N ASP A 257 -1.51 -6.56 -3.22
CA ASP A 257 -1.33 -7.77 -2.42
C ASP A 257 -1.63 -9.00 -3.28
N LYS A 258 -0.60 -9.48 -3.99
CA LYS A 258 -0.64 -10.73 -4.74
C LYS A 258 0.41 -11.66 -4.15
N PRO A 259 0.00 -12.78 -3.53
CA PRO A 259 0.89 -13.64 -2.74
C PRO A 259 1.86 -14.46 -3.57
N ASP A 260 1.66 -14.57 -4.88
CA ASP A 260 2.34 -15.49 -5.75
C ASP A 260 3.19 -14.81 -6.84
N VAL A 261 3.61 -13.57 -6.66
CA VAL A 261 4.61 -12.94 -7.52
C VAL A 261 5.92 -13.68 -7.40
N ARG A 262 6.38 -14.29 -8.46
CA ARG A 262 7.57 -15.19 -8.48
C ARG A 262 8.83 -14.53 -8.98
N PHE A 263 8.70 -13.46 -9.78
CA PHE A 263 9.85 -12.69 -10.23
C PHE A 263 9.51 -11.21 -10.37
N VAL A 264 10.52 -10.40 -10.12
CA VAL A 264 10.51 -8.96 -10.38
C VAL A 264 11.71 -8.65 -11.26
N ILE A 265 11.48 -7.97 -12.38
CA ILE A 265 12.52 -7.51 -13.29
C ILE A 265 12.57 -5.99 -13.24
N HIS A 266 13.73 -5.44 -12.98
CA HIS A 266 14.00 -4.02 -13.16
C HIS A 266 14.62 -3.80 -14.53
N TYR A 267 13.83 -3.34 -15.50
CA TYR A 267 14.34 -2.92 -16.81
C TYR A 267 15.27 -1.71 -16.66
N ASP A 268 14.91 -0.82 -15.76
CA ASP A 268 15.72 0.31 -15.32
C ASP A 268 15.87 0.23 -13.78
N ILE A 269 17.06 0.64 -13.28
CA ILE A 269 17.30 0.68 -11.83
C ILE A 269 16.39 1.70 -11.16
N SER A 270 15.83 1.35 -10.01
CA SER A 270 15.02 2.23 -9.17
C SER A 270 15.82 3.49 -8.75
N LYS A 271 15.10 4.60 -8.55
CA LYS A 271 15.74 5.88 -8.20
C LYS A 271 16.36 5.91 -6.80
N SER A 272 15.93 5.03 -5.91
CA SER A 272 16.43 4.91 -4.54
C SER A 272 16.52 3.46 -4.11
N LEU A 273 17.33 3.19 -3.09
CA LEU A 273 17.46 1.86 -2.49
C LEU A 273 16.16 1.43 -1.82
N GLU A 274 15.47 2.37 -1.18
CA GLU A 274 14.17 2.12 -0.53
C GLU A 274 13.12 1.73 -1.56
N GLY A 275 13.05 2.43 -2.70
CA GLY A 275 12.16 2.08 -3.82
C GLY A 275 12.47 0.69 -4.36
N TYR A 276 13.75 0.39 -4.61
CA TYR A 276 14.19 -0.94 -5.04
C TYR A 276 13.75 -2.04 -4.05
N TYR A 277 13.97 -1.81 -2.75
CA TYR A 277 13.59 -2.76 -1.71
C TYR A 277 12.06 -2.97 -1.64
N GLN A 278 11.28 -1.91 -1.84
CA GLN A 278 9.83 -1.98 -1.89
C GLN A 278 9.33 -2.77 -3.12
N GLU A 279 9.97 -2.56 -4.27
CA GLU A 279 9.63 -3.23 -5.53
C GLU A 279 10.03 -4.70 -5.53
N THR A 280 11.20 -5.07 -5.01
CA THR A 280 11.66 -6.46 -4.92
C THR A 280 10.92 -7.29 -3.87
N GLY A 281 10.25 -6.64 -2.94
CA GLY A 281 9.49 -7.29 -1.86
C GLY A 281 8.03 -7.65 -2.22
N ARG A 282 7.65 -7.63 -3.51
CA ARG A 282 6.29 -7.93 -3.98
C ARG A 282 5.98 -9.41 -4.05
#